data_69f3c078e1c32ed7c24402672b162fcc
#
_entry.id   69f3c078e1c32ed7c24402672b162fcc
#
_cell.length_a   1.000
_cell.length_b   1.000
_cell.length_c   1.000
_cell.angle_alpha   90.00
_cell.angle_beta   90.00
_cell.angle_gamma   90.00
#
_symmetry.space_group_name_H-M   'P 1'
#
loop_
_entity.id
_entity.type
_entity.pdbx_description
1 polymer ?
#
loop_
_entity_poly.entity_id
_entity_poly.type
_entity_poly.pdbx_seq_one_letter_code
_entity_poly.pdbx_strand_id
1 'polypeptide(L)'
;MKKRLSLQLLATAGALAIGLLGSSATVQAQQKLKWAHVYETSEPYHTESVWAADEIKKRSNGKFEIQVFPASTLGKETDINQGLTLGTIDMIISGPSFAERNYKRIGIAYYPFIFRDGDHLLAYSKSPLFQEMVKEFHDKTGIQITAYTYYGARQTTAQKAFTNCEGMKGIKIRVPDVPAYRATPEACGANPTPIAFAEVYLALQNGTVDAQENPLTTIEAKKFYEVQKAIMLTAHIVDGLITQIAPHVWNKLSDAEKKMFTEVTQQAAARASALIKKREGELVDEFKKKGVQIVTMDRKSFQDAVLKNKPLESLGFTRADYDKIQAAK
;
A
#
# COMPACT_ATOMS: atom_id res chain seq x y z
N MET A 1 53.28 35.69 75.98
CA MET A 1 53.39 34.23 76.08
C MET A 1 52.15 33.67 75.39
N LYS A 2 52.01 33.53 74.18
CA LYS A 2 52.48 32.62 73.11
C LYS A 2 51.95 31.22 73.25
N LYS A 3 51.18 30.81 72.19
CA LYS A 3 50.89 29.49 71.71
C LYS A 3 49.71 28.79 72.38
N ARG A 4 48.62 28.72 71.63
CA ARG A 4 47.80 27.54 71.22
C ARG A 4 46.43 27.98 70.82
N LEU A 5 46.26 28.36 69.62
CA LEU A 5 44.95 28.42 68.93
C LEU A 5 45.19 28.29 67.43
N SER A 6 45.30 27.07 66.97
CA SER A 6 45.28 26.75 65.56
C SER A 6 45.27 25.22 65.43
N LEU A 7 44.10 24.61 65.48
CA LEU A 7 43.85 23.25 64.94
C LEU A 7 42.37 22.84 65.17
N GLN A 8 41.42 23.53 64.64
CA GLN A 8 40.03 23.04 64.56
C GLN A 8 39.23 23.73 63.45
N LEU A 9 39.73 23.78 62.21
CA LEU A 9 38.99 24.30 61.06
C LEU A 9 39.40 23.65 59.77
N LEU A 10 39.40 22.32 59.73
CA LEU A 10 39.72 21.55 58.52
C LEU A 10 39.04 20.16 58.54
N ALA A 11 37.72 20.11 58.82
CA ALA A 11 36.99 18.83 58.77
C ALA A 11 35.51 18.96 58.38
N THR A 12 35.12 19.93 57.55
CA THR A 12 33.74 20.02 57.07
C THR A 12 33.59 20.47 55.60
N ALA A 13 34.60 20.20 54.79
CA ALA A 13 34.54 20.48 53.33
C ALA A 13 34.61 19.21 52.44
N GLY A 14 34.24 18.05 52.98
CA GLY A 14 34.41 16.74 52.27
C GLY A 14 33.16 15.93 52.02
N ALA A 15 31.96 16.47 52.22
CA ALA A 15 30.73 15.65 52.13
C ALA A 15 29.59 16.21 51.21
N LEU A 16 29.89 17.07 50.23
CA LEU A 16 28.86 17.61 49.31
C LEU A 16 29.24 17.48 47.81
N ALA A 17 30.06 16.50 47.47
CA ALA A 17 30.46 16.27 46.06
C ALA A 17 30.02 14.89 45.50
N ILE A 18 29.05 14.20 46.14
CA ILE A 18 28.52 12.90 45.65
C ILE A 18 26.99 13.04 45.53
N GLY A 19 26.53 13.66 44.46
CA GLY A 19 25.08 13.83 44.23
C GLY A 19 24.69 14.33 42.84
N LEU A 20 25.63 14.45 41.91
CA LEU A 20 25.34 14.89 40.52
C LEU A 20 25.94 13.89 39.50
N LEU A 21 25.75 12.60 39.71
CA LEU A 21 25.68 11.65 38.64
C LEU A 21 24.30 11.79 38.03
N GLY A 22 24.07 12.94 37.38
CA GLY A 22 22.92 13.19 36.56
C GLY A 22 22.85 12.06 35.54
N SER A 23 21.76 11.31 35.57
CA SER A 23 21.36 10.41 34.49
C SER A 23 21.48 11.19 33.20
N SER A 24 22.59 11.05 32.49
CA SER A 24 22.74 11.50 31.13
C SER A 24 21.73 10.69 30.33
N ALA A 25 20.48 11.15 30.29
CA ALA A 25 19.54 10.68 29.31
C ALA A 25 20.26 10.92 27.97
N THR A 26 20.81 9.87 27.40
CA THR A 26 21.33 9.92 26.05
C THR A 26 20.18 10.38 25.18
N VAL A 27 20.19 11.65 24.79
CA VAL A 27 19.28 12.19 23.78
C VAL A 27 19.64 11.40 22.51
N GLN A 28 18.92 10.31 22.30
CA GLN A 28 19.08 9.51 21.11
C GLN A 28 18.64 10.40 19.95
N ALA A 29 19.56 10.65 19.02
CA ALA A 29 19.30 11.51 17.87
C ALA A 29 18.05 11.02 17.15
N GLN A 30 17.07 11.90 16.97
CA GLN A 30 15.83 11.63 16.28
C GLN A 30 16.10 11.16 14.84
N GLN A 31 15.54 10.02 14.46
CA GLN A 31 15.64 9.50 13.10
C GLN A 31 14.44 9.96 12.29
N LYS A 32 14.70 10.76 11.24
CA LYS A 32 13.66 11.20 10.31
C LYS A 32 13.53 10.20 9.17
N LEU A 33 12.31 9.70 8.95
CA LEU A 33 11.99 8.73 7.91
C LEU A 33 10.95 9.31 6.96
N LYS A 34 11.05 8.95 5.67
CA LYS A 34 10.12 9.32 4.61
C LYS A 34 9.22 8.13 4.29
N TRP A 35 7.91 8.31 4.40
CA TRP A 35 6.91 7.33 4.00
C TRP A 35 6.13 7.85 2.79
N ALA A 36 6.36 7.29 1.60
CA ALA A 36 5.77 7.75 0.36
C ALA A 36 4.60 6.89 -0.11
N HIS A 37 3.64 7.51 -0.77
CA HIS A 37 2.57 6.83 -1.52
C HIS A 37 1.94 7.76 -2.59
N VAL A 38 1.15 7.17 -3.50
CA VAL A 38 0.55 7.90 -4.63
C VAL A 38 -0.90 8.33 -4.38
N TYR A 39 -1.51 7.91 -3.26
CA TYR A 39 -2.93 8.10 -2.93
C TYR A 39 -3.22 9.51 -2.44
N GLU A 40 -4.49 9.95 -2.57
CA GLU A 40 -4.93 11.26 -2.13
C GLU A 40 -5.03 11.35 -0.60
N THR A 41 -4.93 12.57 -0.08
CA THR A 41 -4.97 12.81 1.38
C THR A 41 -6.31 12.49 2.03
N SER A 42 -7.38 12.40 1.24
CA SER A 42 -8.71 12.00 1.70
C SER A 42 -8.89 10.48 1.82
N GLU A 43 -7.95 9.68 1.27
CA GLU A 43 -8.08 8.23 1.27
C GLU A 43 -7.57 7.61 2.58
N PRO A 44 -8.19 6.51 3.05
CA PRO A 44 -7.80 5.84 4.29
C PRO A 44 -6.33 5.39 4.34
N TYR A 45 -5.70 5.13 3.18
CA TYR A 45 -4.27 4.79 3.09
C TYR A 45 -3.39 5.92 3.60
N HIS A 46 -3.77 7.18 3.33
CA HIS A 46 -3.05 8.35 3.84
C HIS A 46 -3.35 8.58 5.31
N THR A 47 -4.63 8.68 5.69
CA THR A 47 -5.00 9.03 7.06
C THR A 47 -4.48 8.03 8.07
N GLU A 48 -4.49 6.74 7.74
CA GLU A 48 -3.97 5.70 8.62
C GLU A 48 -2.44 5.58 8.57
N SER A 49 -1.77 5.99 7.48
CA SER A 49 -0.31 6.14 7.47
C SER A 49 0.15 7.28 8.37
N VAL A 50 -0.58 8.41 8.39
CA VAL A 50 -0.31 9.54 9.30
C VAL A 50 -0.53 9.09 10.76
N TRP A 51 -1.65 8.41 11.04
CA TRP A 51 -1.89 7.84 12.38
C TRP A 51 -0.76 6.89 12.81
N ALA A 52 -0.29 6.01 11.92
CA ALA A 52 0.79 5.08 12.21
C ALA A 52 2.11 5.82 12.48
N ALA A 53 2.42 6.87 11.71
CA ALA A 53 3.59 7.71 11.93
C ALA A 53 3.58 8.34 13.32
N ASP A 54 2.45 8.91 13.75
CA ASP A 54 2.27 9.49 15.06
C ASP A 54 2.36 8.45 16.18
N GLU A 55 1.77 7.28 15.98
CA GLU A 55 1.80 6.20 16.98
C GLU A 55 3.21 5.60 17.14
N ILE A 56 3.98 5.45 16.04
CA ILE A 56 5.39 5.06 16.10
C ILE A 56 6.22 6.11 16.85
N LYS A 57 6.01 7.41 16.55
CA LYS A 57 6.68 8.50 17.24
C LYS A 57 6.42 8.43 18.74
N LYS A 58 5.16 8.25 19.13
CA LYS A 58 4.72 8.12 20.53
C LYS A 58 5.35 6.91 21.22
N ARG A 59 5.24 5.70 20.65
CA ARG A 59 5.76 4.46 21.24
C ARG A 59 7.28 4.41 21.31
N SER A 60 7.96 5.13 20.42
CA SER A 60 9.42 5.24 20.41
C SER A 60 9.96 6.39 21.26
N ASN A 61 9.13 7.07 22.05
CA ASN A 61 9.50 8.27 22.80
C ASN A 61 10.21 9.32 21.93
N GLY A 62 9.75 9.50 20.69
CA GLY A 62 10.27 10.47 19.73
C GLY A 62 11.54 10.05 18.99
N LYS A 63 12.04 8.83 19.18
CA LYS A 63 13.20 8.31 18.44
C LYS A 63 12.99 8.34 16.93
N PHE A 64 11.79 7.98 16.45
CA PHE A 64 11.42 8.01 15.06
C PHE A 64 10.43 9.13 14.76
N GLU A 65 10.73 9.94 13.76
CA GLU A 65 9.83 10.93 13.18
C GLU A 65 9.59 10.57 11.72
N ILE A 66 8.37 10.11 11.41
CA ILE A 66 8.01 9.66 10.07
C ILE A 66 7.20 10.76 9.39
N GLN A 67 7.72 11.29 8.28
CA GLN A 67 6.98 12.21 7.42
C GLN A 67 6.31 11.45 6.29
N VAL A 68 4.97 11.57 6.20
CA VAL A 68 4.18 10.94 5.13
C VAL A 68 4.11 11.88 3.92
N PHE A 69 4.45 11.37 2.74
CA PHE A 69 4.45 12.08 1.46
C PHE A 69 3.38 11.49 0.53
N PRO A 70 2.18 12.10 0.46
CA PRO A 70 1.05 11.61 -0.33
C PRO A 70 1.11 12.07 -1.80
N ALA A 71 0.11 11.64 -2.57
CA ALA A 71 -0.25 12.16 -3.90
C ALA A 71 0.94 12.25 -4.88
N SER A 72 1.82 11.25 -4.87
CA SER A 72 3.01 11.20 -5.76
C SER A 72 4.01 12.34 -5.57
N THR A 73 4.05 13.00 -4.40
CA THR A 73 4.97 14.13 -4.13
C THR A 73 6.44 13.74 -4.17
N LEU A 74 6.78 12.46 -3.97
CA LEU A 74 8.15 11.94 -4.12
C LEU A 74 8.35 11.12 -5.40
N GLY A 75 7.43 11.20 -6.35
CA GLY A 75 7.50 10.49 -7.63
C GLY A 75 6.33 9.55 -7.87
N LYS A 76 6.25 9.00 -9.08
CA LYS A 76 5.26 7.99 -9.46
C LYS A 76 5.54 6.66 -8.74
N GLU A 77 4.58 5.74 -8.78
CA GLU A 77 4.65 4.51 -7.97
C GLU A 77 5.88 3.64 -8.30
N THR A 78 6.29 3.59 -9.56
CA THR A 78 7.55 2.94 -9.97
C THR A 78 8.78 3.58 -9.32
N ASP A 79 8.82 4.92 -9.21
CA ASP A 79 9.97 5.66 -8.67
C ASP A 79 10.09 5.46 -7.17
N ILE A 80 8.97 5.50 -6.42
CA ILE A 80 9.00 5.28 -4.97
C ILE A 80 9.37 3.83 -4.62
N ASN A 81 8.92 2.83 -5.40
CA ASN A 81 9.36 1.45 -5.24
C ASN A 81 10.87 1.27 -5.53
N GLN A 82 11.39 1.94 -6.56
CA GLN A 82 12.81 1.96 -6.84
C GLN A 82 13.59 2.70 -5.74
N GLY A 83 13.05 3.83 -5.25
CA GLY A 83 13.63 4.61 -4.16
C GLY A 83 13.79 3.82 -2.87
N LEU A 84 12.85 2.90 -2.58
CA LEU A 84 12.95 1.97 -1.45
C LEU A 84 14.17 1.05 -1.59
N THR A 85 14.42 0.53 -2.79
CA THR A 85 15.58 -0.33 -3.08
C THR A 85 16.90 0.45 -3.03
N LEU A 86 16.90 1.69 -3.55
CA LEU A 86 18.09 2.57 -3.58
C LEU A 86 18.37 3.30 -2.25
N GLY A 87 17.44 3.23 -1.29
CA GLY A 87 17.59 3.87 0.01
C GLY A 87 17.33 5.39 0.02
N THR A 88 16.67 5.94 -0.99
CA THR A 88 16.24 7.35 -1.04
C THR A 88 14.90 7.59 -0.40
N ILE A 89 14.11 6.52 -0.20
CA ILE A 89 12.83 6.45 0.49
C ILE A 89 12.90 5.35 1.53
N ASP A 90 12.32 5.58 2.70
CA ASP A 90 12.45 4.71 3.87
C ASP A 90 11.29 3.72 4.01
N MET A 91 10.07 4.17 3.69
CA MET A 91 8.84 3.39 3.75
C MET A 91 7.93 3.73 2.57
N ILE A 92 7.17 2.76 2.11
CA ILE A 92 6.11 2.98 1.10
C ILE A 92 4.86 2.17 1.44
N ILE A 93 3.72 2.61 0.89
CA ILE A 93 2.54 1.78 0.70
C ILE A 93 2.24 1.71 -0.80
N SER A 94 2.21 0.49 -1.35
CA SER A 94 2.13 0.23 -2.79
C SER A 94 1.56 -1.16 -3.05
N GLY A 95 1.10 -1.43 -4.27
CA GLY A 95 0.58 -2.75 -4.64
C GLY A 95 1.68 -3.83 -4.72
N PRO A 96 1.38 -5.09 -4.31
CA PRO A 96 2.27 -6.25 -4.55
C PRO A 96 2.71 -6.40 -6.00
N SER A 97 1.90 -5.94 -6.96
CA SER A 97 2.22 -5.94 -8.39
C SER A 97 3.49 -5.14 -8.74
N PHE A 98 3.79 -4.07 -7.99
CA PHE A 98 5.03 -3.32 -8.16
C PHE A 98 6.22 -4.06 -7.54
N ALA A 99 6.02 -4.80 -6.44
CA ALA A 99 7.03 -5.65 -5.82
C ALA A 99 7.38 -6.88 -6.67
N GLU A 100 6.49 -7.30 -7.57
CA GLU A 100 6.68 -8.39 -8.56
C GLU A 100 7.95 -8.21 -9.40
N ARG A 101 8.38 -6.98 -9.66
CA ARG A 101 9.61 -6.69 -10.41
C ARG A 101 10.85 -7.28 -9.72
N ASN A 102 10.85 -7.34 -8.40
CA ASN A 102 11.95 -7.87 -7.60
C ASN A 102 11.73 -9.35 -7.21
N TYR A 103 10.47 -9.76 -7.10
CA TYR A 103 10.09 -11.12 -6.71
C TYR A 103 8.76 -11.51 -7.36
N LYS A 104 8.86 -12.25 -8.46
CA LYS A 104 7.74 -12.60 -9.35
C LYS A 104 6.53 -13.20 -8.63
N ARG A 105 6.79 -14.15 -7.72
CA ARG A 105 5.75 -14.96 -7.06
C ARG A 105 4.71 -14.12 -6.31
N ILE A 106 5.11 -12.98 -5.71
CA ILE A 106 4.19 -12.12 -4.93
C ILE A 106 3.11 -11.47 -5.82
N GLY A 107 3.38 -11.33 -7.12
CA GLY A 107 2.43 -10.77 -8.09
C GLY A 107 1.22 -11.66 -8.36
N ILE A 108 1.21 -12.93 -7.93
CA ILE A 108 0.07 -13.85 -8.13
C ILE A 108 -1.24 -13.27 -7.54
N ALA A 109 -1.14 -12.46 -6.48
CA ALA A 109 -2.29 -11.77 -5.89
C ALA A 109 -3.05 -10.85 -6.88
N TYR A 110 -2.44 -10.53 -8.02
CA TYR A 110 -3.04 -9.71 -9.08
C TYR A 110 -3.54 -10.53 -10.28
N TYR A 111 -3.47 -11.86 -10.21
CA TYR A 111 -4.12 -12.67 -11.24
C TYR A 111 -5.62 -12.39 -11.21
N PRO A 112 -6.24 -12.02 -12.36
CA PRO A 112 -7.64 -11.62 -12.38
C PRO A 112 -8.56 -12.68 -11.77
N PHE A 113 -9.51 -12.24 -10.97
CA PHE A 113 -10.51 -13.09 -10.29
C PHE A 113 -9.94 -14.13 -9.31
N ILE A 114 -8.69 -14.00 -8.87
CA ILE A 114 -8.08 -14.94 -7.91
C ILE A 114 -8.75 -14.88 -6.54
N PHE A 115 -9.21 -13.70 -6.12
CA PHE A 115 -9.95 -13.54 -4.87
C PHE A 115 -11.45 -13.41 -5.13
N ARG A 116 -12.25 -14.04 -4.29
CA ARG A 116 -13.72 -13.94 -4.30
C ARG A 116 -14.19 -12.56 -3.88
N ASP A 117 -13.59 -12.04 -2.80
CA ASP A 117 -13.94 -10.79 -2.13
C ASP A 117 -12.78 -10.30 -1.24
N GLY A 118 -12.99 -9.19 -0.54
CA GLY A 118 -12.00 -8.62 0.37
C GLY A 118 -11.71 -9.46 1.61
N ASP A 119 -12.64 -10.30 2.07
CA ASP A 119 -12.41 -11.20 3.20
C ASP A 119 -11.48 -12.34 2.81
N HIS A 120 -11.66 -12.89 1.62
CA HIS A 120 -10.75 -13.89 1.05
C HIS A 120 -9.34 -13.35 0.86
N LEU A 121 -9.18 -12.10 0.37
CA LEU A 121 -7.89 -11.44 0.26
C LEU A 121 -7.23 -11.25 1.63
N LEU A 122 -8.00 -10.82 2.64
CA LEU A 122 -7.47 -10.65 4.00
C LEU A 122 -7.14 -12.00 4.68
N ALA A 123 -7.87 -13.08 4.36
CA ALA A 123 -7.51 -14.42 4.79
C ALA A 123 -6.20 -14.89 4.14
N TYR A 124 -6.03 -14.66 2.83
CA TYR A 124 -4.76 -14.91 2.13
C TYR A 124 -3.60 -14.17 2.78
N SER A 125 -3.76 -12.90 3.12
CA SER A 125 -2.68 -12.10 3.73
C SER A 125 -2.18 -12.65 5.08
N LYS A 126 -2.99 -13.48 5.74
CA LYS A 126 -2.65 -14.18 6.99
C LYS A 126 -2.20 -15.62 6.77
N SER A 127 -2.30 -16.13 5.55
CA SER A 127 -2.01 -17.52 5.23
C SER A 127 -0.52 -17.86 5.32
N PRO A 128 -0.17 -19.13 5.57
CA PRO A 128 1.23 -19.60 5.53
C PRO A 128 1.91 -19.28 4.19
N LEU A 129 1.18 -19.37 3.07
CA LEU A 129 1.70 -19.05 1.73
C LEU A 129 2.16 -17.59 1.63
N PHE A 130 1.34 -16.64 2.11
CA PHE A 130 1.74 -15.23 2.07
C PHE A 130 2.93 -14.94 2.98
N GLN A 131 2.96 -15.55 4.18
CA GLN A 131 4.10 -15.41 5.10
C GLN A 131 5.40 -15.98 4.50
N GLU A 132 5.32 -17.12 3.80
CA GLU A 132 6.42 -17.68 3.02
C GLU A 132 6.90 -16.68 1.94
N MET A 133 5.98 -16.12 1.17
CA MET A 133 6.31 -15.12 0.13
C MET A 133 6.92 -13.85 0.71
N VAL A 134 6.45 -13.36 1.87
CA VAL A 134 7.02 -12.20 2.58
C VAL A 134 8.46 -12.50 3.00
N LYS A 135 8.72 -13.70 3.54
CA LYS A 135 10.07 -14.12 3.91
C LYS A 135 11.00 -14.21 2.69
N GLU A 136 10.57 -14.89 1.62
CA GLU A 136 11.36 -15.02 0.40
C GLU A 136 11.63 -13.66 -0.27
N PHE A 137 10.65 -12.75 -0.24
CA PHE A 137 10.82 -11.36 -0.70
C PHE A 137 11.89 -10.64 0.11
N HIS A 138 11.82 -10.74 1.45
CA HIS A 138 12.82 -10.16 2.34
C HIS A 138 14.21 -10.75 2.09
N ASP A 139 14.34 -12.09 2.05
CA ASP A 139 15.61 -12.77 1.81
C ASP A 139 16.27 -12.34 0.50
N LYS A 140 15.45 -12.08 -0.53
CA LYS A 140 15.93 -11.69 -1.87
C LYS A 140 16.27 -10.20 -1.98
N THR A 141 15.54 -9.32 -1.30
CA THR A 141 15.61 -7.86 -1.49
C THR A 141 16.11 -7.09 -0.29
N GLY A 142 16.07 -7.68 0.89
CA GLY A 142 16.24 -7.00 2.17
C GLY A 142 15.07 -6.11 2.59
N ILE A 143 14.09 -5.89 1.71
CA ILE A 143 12.91 -5.07 2.00
C ILE A 143 11.96 -5.87 2.90
N GLN A 144 11.44 -5.24 3.95
CA GLN A 144 10.47 -5.87 4.84
C GLN A 144 9.05 -5.44 4.52
N ILE A 145 8.17 -6.40 4.25
CA ILE A 145 6.72 -6.19 4.22
C ILE A 145 6.19 -6.37 5.64
N THR A 146 5.53 -5.34 6.20
CA THR A 146 5.04 -5.36 7.58
C THR A 146 3.52 -5.46 7.69
N ALA A 147 2.78 -5.04 6.66
CA ALA A 147 1.33 -5.07 6.67
C ALA A 147 0.73 -5.26 5.28
N TYR A 148 -0.52 -5.75 5.24
CA TYR A 148 -1.35 -5.88 4.04
C TYR A 148 -2.68 -5.18 4.28
N THR A 149 -3.02 -4.22 3.42
CA THR A 149 -4.24 -3.41 3.50
C THR A 149 -5.18 -3.77 2.36
N TYR A 150 -6.46 -4.00 2.61
CA TYR A 150 -7.46 -4.11 1.56
C TYR A 150 -7.58 -2.76 0.84
N TYR A 151 -7.42 -2.77 -0.49
CA TYR A 151 -7.50 -1.55 -1.31
C TYR A 151 -8.88 -1.37 -1.92
N GLY A 152 -9.60 -2.46 -2.16
CA GLY A 152 -10.93 -2.47 -2.76
C GLY A 152 -11.01 -3.37 -3.99
N ALA A 153 -12.24 -3.62 -4.45
CA ALA A 153 -12.47 -4.29 -5.72
C ALA A 153 -12.38 -3.28 -6.88
N ARG A 154 -11.52 -3.57 -7.86
CA ARG A 154 -11.28 -2.67 -9.00
C ARG A 154 -12.44 -2.75 -9.99
N GLN A 155 -13.00 -1.59 -10.31
CA GLN A 155 -14.10 -1.37 -11.25
C GLN A 155 -13.56 -0.60 -12.45
N THR A 156 -14.18 -0.79 -13.62
CA THR A 156 -13.82 -0.03 -14.82
C THR A 156 -14.70 1.19 -14.96
N THR A 157 -14.13 2.36 -15.27
CA THR A 157 -14.91 3.55 -15.70
C THR A 157 -14.68 3.82 -17.17
N ALA A 158 -15.70 4.34 -17.89
CA ALA A 158 -15.58 4.70 -19.29
C ALA A 158 -16.59 5.78 -19.70
N GLN A 159 -16.35 6.39 -20.87
CA GLN A 159 -17.31 7.32 -21.50
C GLN A 159 -18.54 6.58 -22.05
N LYS A 160 -18.38 5.33 -22.47
CA LYS A 160 -19.46 4.48 -23.00
C LYS A 160 -19.55 3.21 -22.17
N ALA A 161 -20.76 2.93 -21.68
CA ALA A 161 -21.04 1.72 -20.93
C ALA A 161 -20.94 0.46 -21.81
N PHE A 162 -20.52 -0.64 -21.20
CA PHE A 162 -20.55 -2.00 -21.74
C PHE A 162 -20.96 -2.97 -20.64
N THR A 163 -21.36 -4.20 -21.02
CA THR A 163 -21.91 -5.19 -20.06
C THR A 163 -21.10 -6.49 -19.97
N ASN A 164 -20.20 -6.72 -20.91
CA ASN A 164 -19.40 -7.95 -21.00
C ASN A 164 -18.01 -7.67 -21.57
N CYS A 165 -17.17 -8.69 -21.63
CA CYS A 165 -15.78 -8.61 -22.12
C CYS A 165 -15.69 -8.11 -23.58
N GLU A 166 -16.61 -8.55 -24.47
CA GLU A 166 -16.63 -8.10 -25.86
C GLU A 166 -16.80 -6.59 -25.99
N GLY A 167 -17.59 -5.98 -25.09
CA GLY A 167 -17.79 -4.55 -25.06
C GLY A 167 -16.53 -3.73 -24.72
N MET A 168 -15.46 -4.35 -24.23
CA MET A 168 -14.16 -3.68 -24.05
C MET A 168 -13.31 -3.62 -25.32
N LYS A 169 -13.66 -4.36 -26.36
CA LYS A 169 -12.84 -4.44 -27.58
C LYS A 169 -12.56 -3.06 -28.17
N GLY A 170 -11.27 -2.80 -28.41
CA GLY A 170 -10.80 -1.54 -29.00
C GLY A 170 -10.73 -0.33 -28.04
N ILE A 171 -11.28 -0.42 -26.82
CA ILE A 171 -11.21 0.66 -25.82
C ILE A 171 -9.76 0.91 -25.43
N LYS A 172 -9.32 2.17 -25.46
CA LYS A 172 -8.05 2.59 -24.87
C LYS A 172 -8.26 2.75 -23.37
N ILE A 173 -7.77 1.78 -22.60
CA ILE A 173 -7.92 1.80 -21.14
C ILE A 173 -6.59 2.12 -20.46
N ARG A 174 -6.60 3.12 -19.60
CA ARG A 174 -5.44 3.37 -18.74
C ARG A 174 -5.29 2.25 -17.73
N VAL A 175 -4.07 1.79 -17.58
CA VAL A 175 -3.65 0.86 -16.53
C VAL A 175 -2.42 1.39 -15.81
N PRO A 176 -2.12 0.96 -14.57
CA PRO A 176 -0.82 1.15 -13.95
C PRO A 176 0.31 0.56 -14.80
N ASP A 177 1.54 1.09 -14.67
CA ASP A 177 2.72 0.63 -15.43
C ASP A 177 3.28 -0.69 -14.85
N VAL A 178 2.44 -1.72 -14.84
CA VAL A 178 2.78 -3.08 -14.39
C VAL A 178 2.03 -4.11 -15.26
N PRO A 179 2.68 -5.20 -15.71
CA PRO A 179 2.07 -6.20 -16.60
C PRO A 179 0.78 -6.83 -16.09
N ALA A 180 0.65 -7.04 -14.77
CA ALA A 180 -0.52 -7.69 -14.16
C ALA A 180 -1.85 -6.99 -14.51
N TYR A 181 -1.86 -5.65 -14.56
CA TYR A 181 -3.08 -4.88 -14.88
C TYR A 181 -3.50 -4.95 -16.36
N ARG A 182 -2.63 -5.45 -17.22
CA ARG A 182 -2.94 -5.62 -18.65
C ARG A 182 -3.75 -6.88 -18.95
N ALA A 183 -3.72 -7.86 -18.03
CA ALA A 183 -4.25 -9.20 -18.31
C ALA A 183 -5.74 -9.17 -18.69
N THR A 184 -6.61 -8.53 -17.92
CA THR A 184 -8.05 -8.45 -18.21
C THR A 184 -8.34 -7.62 -19.47
N PRO A 185 -7.83 -6.38 -19.63
CA PRO A 185 -8.04 -5.61 -20.85
C PRO A 185 -7.59 -6.34 -22.13
N GLU A 186 -6.38 -6.89 -22.13
CA GLU A 186 -5.86 -7.63 -23.29
C GLU A 186 -6.68 -8.89 -23.60
N ALA A 187 -7.11 -9.62 -22.56
CA ALA A 187 -7.97 -10.80 -22.75
C ALA A 187 -9.30 -10.44 -23.41
N CYS A 188 -9.80 -9.23 -23.19
CA CYS A 188 -11.04 -8.69 -23.75
C CYS A 188 -10.83 -7.86 -25.04
N GLY A 189 -9.61 -7.81 -25.58
CA GLY A 189 -9.32 -7.08 -26.83
C GLY A 189 -9.30 -5.56 -26.70
N ALA A 190 -9.18 -5.03 -25.48
CA ALA A 190 -8.92 -3.62 -25.24
C ALA A 190 -7.44 -3.28 -25.44
N ASN A 191 -7.12 -1.99 -25.49
CA ASN A 191 -5.78 -1.44 -25.66
C ASN A 191 -5.27 -0.83 -24.35
N PRO A 192 -4.60 -1.59 -23.47
CA PRO A 192 -4.10 -1.06 -22.21
C PRO A 192 -2.95 -0.07 -22.45
N THR A 193 -3.08 1.12 -21.87
CA THR A 193 -2.13 2.22 -22.00
C THR A 193 -1.58 2.56 -20.61
N PRO A 194 -0.32 2.24 -20.30
CA PRO A 194 0.30 2.57 -19.03
C PRO A 194 0.48 4.08 -18.87
N ILE A 195 -0.10 4.65 -17.82
CA ILE A 195 0.01 6.08 -17.47
C ILE A 195 0.20 6.18 -15.95
N ALA A 196 1.07 7.09 -15.49
CA ALA A 196 1.28 7.34 -14.07
C ALA A 196 -0.02 7.80 -13.37
N PHE A 197 -0.22 7.40 -12.10
CA PHE A 197 -1.48 7.62 -11.40
C PHE A 197 -1.88 9.10 -11.30
N ALA A 198 -0.91 9.99 -11.09
CA ALA A 198 -1.16 11.43 -11.01
C ALA A 198 -1.70 12.02 -12.32
N GLU A 199 -1.43 11.39 -13.47
CA GLU A 199 -1.78 11.91 -14.81
C GLU A 199 -3.15 11.39 -15.30
N VAL A 200 -3.76 10.44 -14.60
CA VAL A 200 -4.97 9.72 -15.09
C VAL A 200 -6.15 10.64 -15.31
N TYR A 201 -6.43 11.55 -14.37
CA TYR A 201 -7.56 12.46 -14.51
C TYR A 201 -7.47 13.29 -15.80
N LEU A 202 -6.29 13.87 -16.05
CA LEU A 202 -6.06 14.68 -17.25
C LEU A 202 -6.12 13.84 -18.53
N ALA A 203 -5.58 12.61 -18.51
CA ALA A 203 -5.62 11.70 -19.65
C ALA A 203 -7.06 11.29 -20.02
N LEU A 204 -7.94 11.08 -19.02
CA LEU A 204 -9.36 10.84 -19.21
C LEU A 204 -10.10 12.10 -19.74
N GLN A 205 -9.81 13.26 -19.14
CA GLN A 205 -10.42 14.53 -19.52
C GLN A 205 -10.10 14.91 -20.97
N ASN A 206 -8.87 14.70 -21.41
CA ASN A 206 -8.41 15.03 -22.76
C ASN A 206 -8.74 13.95 -23.81
N GLY A 207 -9.30 12.80 -23.40
CA GLY A 207 -9.56 11.68 -24.31
C GLY A 207 -8.29 10.98 -24.81
N THR A 208 -7.14 11.11 -24.11
CA THR A 208 -5.94 10.33 -24.39
C THR A 208 -6.22 8.84 -24.18
N VAL A 209 -7.05 8.53 -23.20
CA VAL A 209 -7.65 7.21 -22.95
C VAL A 209 -9.16 7.35 -22.75
N ASP A 210 -9.90 6.29 -23.10
CA ASP A 210 -11.36 6.24 -23.02
C ASP A 210 -11.87 5.77 -21.66
N ALA A 211 -11.02 5.02 -20.94
CA ALA A 211 -11.37 4.30 -19.74
C ALA A 211 -10.18 4.22 -18.76
N GLN A 212 -10.47 3.88 -17.51
CA GLN A 212 -9.52 3.49 -16.47
C GLN A 212 -10.15 2.44 -15.55
N GLU A 213 -9.38 1.84 -14.65
CA GLU A 213 -9.87 0.89 -13.65
C GLU A 213 -9.23 1.19 -12.30
N ASN A 214 -10.04 1.23 -11.24
CA ASN A 214 -9.65 1.44 -9.84
C ASN A 214 -10.79 1.04 -8.89
N PRO A 215 -10.51 0.89 -7.58
CA PRO A 215 -11.55 0.78 -6.57
C PRO A 215 -12.46 2.02 -6.51
N LEU A 216 -13.70 1.83 -6.05
CA LEU A 216 -14.70 2.92 -5.97
C LEU A 216 -14.23 4.08 -5.09
N THR A 217 -13.53 3.81 -4.00
CA THR A 217 -12.96 4.83 -3.10
C THR A 217 -11.95 5.71 -3.81
N THR A 218 -11.10 5.12 -4.65
CA THR A 218 -10.13 5.85 -5.46
C THR A 218 -10.78 6.59 -6.63
N ILE A 219 -11.81 6.01 -7.27
CA ILE A 219 -12.62 6.71 -8.28
C ILE A 219 -13.25 7.97 -7.68
N GLU A 220 -13.70 7.89 -6.42
CA GLU A 220 -14.23 9.04 -5.69
C GLU A 220 -13.15 10.08 -5.40
N ALA A 221 -12.07 9.69 -4.73
CA ALA A 221 -10.99 10.58 -4.27
C ALA A 221 -10.31 11.32 -5.44
N LYS A 222 -10.10 10.62 -6.57
CA LYS A 222 -9.55 11.18 -7.82
C LYS A 222 -10.59 11.87 -8.70
N LYS A 223 -11.87 11.85 -8.30
CA LYS A 223 -12.99 12.45 -9.02
C LYS A 223 -13.12 11.95 -10.48
N PHE A 224 -12.73 10.72 -10.76
CA PHE A 224 -12.81 10.18 -12.12
C PHE A 224 -14.25 10.19 -12.65
N TYR A 225 -15.24 10.13 -11.77
CA TYR A 225 -16.67 10.25 -12.13
C TYR A 225 -17.07 11.61 -12.75
N GLU A 226 -16.25 12.66 -12.59
CA GLU A 226 -16.51 13.95 -13.25
C GLU A 226 -16.17 13.92 -14.74
N VAL A 227 -15.23 13.06 -15.13
CA VAL A 227 -14.72 12.93 -16.50
C VAL A 227 -15.06 11.58 -17.14
N GLN A 228 -15.87 10.76 -16.47
CA GLN A 228 -16.33 9.44 -16.93
C GLN A 228 -17.83 9.31 -16.70
N LYS A 229 -18.58 8.72 -17.66
CA LYS A 229 -20.05 8.67 -17.61
C LYS A 229 -20.60 7.40 -16.96
N ALA A 230 -19.82 6.31 -16.98
CA ALA A 230 -20.26 5.02 -16.49
C ALA A 230 -19.19 4.34 -15.64
N ILE A 231 -19.64 3.58 -14.63
CA ILE A 231 -18.86 2.68 -13.81
C ILE A 231 -19.40 1.26 -14.04
N MET A 232 -18.61 0.41 -14.65
CA MET A 232 -18.87 -1.01 -14.85
C MET A 232 -18.31 -1.78 -13.65
N LEU A 233 -19.20 -2.48 -12.91
CA LEU A 233 -18.84 -3.23 -11.71
C LEU A 233 -18.14 -4.55 -12.09
N THR A 234 -16.97 -4.44 -12.70
CA THR A 234 -16.17 -5.58 -13.19
C THR A 234 -15.60 -6.43 -12.06
N ALA A 235 -15.16 -5.81 -10.97
CA ALA A 235 -14.49 -6.47 -9.84
C ALA A 235 -13.47 -7.54 -10.29
N HIS A 236 -12.72 -7.21 -11.35
CA HIS A 236 -11.80 -8.13 -12.02
C HIS A 236 -10.51 -8.39 -11.21
N ILE A 237 -10.16 -7.48 -10.31
CA ILE A 237 -9.11 -7.63 -9.30
C ILE A 237 -9.67 -7.18 -7.95
N VAL A 238 -9.62 -8.05 -6.97
CA VAL A 238 -9.79 -7.67 -5.55
C VAL A 238 -8.41 -7.33 -5.04
N ASP A 239 -8.19 -6.05 -4.77
CA ASP A 239 -6.87 -5.45 -4.68
C ASP A 239 -6.43 -5.21 -3.23
N GLY A 240 -5.11 -5.22 -3.01
CA GLY A 240 -4.51 -4.94 -1.73
C GLY A 240 -3.18 -4.20 -1.85
N LEU A 241 -2.81 -3.53 -0.78
CA LEU A 241 -1.58 -2.76 -0.67
C LEU A 241 -0.68 -3.34 0.41
N ILE A 242 0.63 -3.33 0.19
CA ILE A 242 1.63 -3.73 1.17
C ILE A 242 2.36 -2.51 1.71
N THR A 243 2.54 -2.46 3.03
CA THR A 243 3.46 -1.52 3.66
C THR A 243 4.85 -2.13 3.67
N GLN A 244 5.82 -1.41 3.11
CA GLN A 244 7.18 -1.87 2.92
C GLN A 244 8.16 -0.93 3.60
N ILE A 245 9.21 -1.49 4.22
CA ILE A 245 10.29 -0.76 4.90
C ILE A 245 11.62 -1.12 4.21
N ALA A 246 12.40 -0.09 3.88
CA ALA A 246 13.69 -0.23 3.21
C ALA A 246 14.73 -0.99 4.06
N PRO A 247 15.68 -1.72 3.42
CA PRO A 247 16.70 -2.49 4.13
C PRO A 247 17.57 -1.63 5.06
N HIS A 248 17.94 -0.42 4.66
CA HIS A 248 18.78 0.49 5.45
C HIS A 248 18.10 1.01 6.73
N VAL A 249 16.76 0.94 6.79
CA VAL A 249 15.96 1.21 7.99
C VAL A 249 15.79 -0.07 8.80
N TRP A 250 15.19 -1.09 8.18
CA TRP A 250 14.80 -2.33 8.86
C TRP A 250 15.96 -3.03 9.59
N ASN A 251 17.14 -3.09 8.96
CA ASN A 251 18.30 -3.75 9.51
C ASN A 251 18.94 -3.02 10.72
N LYS A 252 18.61 -1.74 10.92
CA LYS A 252 19.06 -0.94 12.08
C LYS A 252 18.10 -0.99 13.26
N LEU A 253 16.87 -1.48 13.05
CA LEU A 253 15.90 -1.60 14.14
C LEU A 253 16.26 -2.76 15.05
N SER A 254 16.14 -2.54 16.37
CA SER A 254 16.14 -3.63 17.36
C SER A 254 14.90 -4.52 17.18
N ASP A 255 14.91 -5.73 17.75
CA ASP A 255 13.76 -6.63 17.64
C ASP A 255 12.48 -6.03 18.26
N ALA A 256 12.61 -5.27 19.35
CA ALA A 256 11.48 -4.54 19.95
C ALA A 256 10.92 -3.48 19.01
N GLU A 257 11.78 -2.76 18.28
CA GLU A 257 11.37 -1.76 17.29
C GLU A 257 10.76 -2.40 16.05
N LYS A 258 11.33 -3.49 15.54
CA LYS A 258 10.74 -4.28 14.45
C LYS A 258 9.33 -4.74 14.80
N LYS A 259 9.15 -5.25 16.03
CA LYS A 259 7.84 -5.64 16.54
C LYS A 259 6.89 -4.45 16.59
N MET A 260 7.32 -3.31 17.14
CA MET A 260 6.51 -2.09 17.23
C MET A 260 6.09 -1.59 15.83
N PHE A 261 7.02 -1.47 14.87
CA PHE A 261 6.71 -1.04 13.50
C PHE A 261 5.69 -1.98 12.86
N THR A 262 5.89 -3.31 13.00
CA THR A 262 4.98 -4.31 12.46
C THR A 262 3.58 -4.20 13.08
N GLU A 263 3.48 -4.13 14.40
CA GLU A 263 2.19 -4.00 15.09
C GLU A 263 1.43 -2.74 14.68
N VAL A 264 2.12 -1.59 14.64
CA VAL A 264 1.47 -0.31 14.31
C VAL A 264 1.03 -0.28 12.85
N THR A 265 1.85 -0.74 11.91
CA THR A 265 1.48 -0.78 10.50
C THR A 265 0.34 -1.78 10.24
N GLN A 266 0.30 -2.91 10.94
CA GLN A 266 -0.82 -3.87 10.87
C GLN A 266 -2.11 -3.27 11.44
N GLN A 267 -2.05 -2.51 12.53
CA GLN A 267 -3.20 -1.79 13.07
C GLN A 267 -3.73 -0.75 12.07
N ALA A 268 -2.84 0.04 11.47
CA ALA A 268 -3.19 0.99 10.41
C ALA A 268 -3.86 0.30 9.22
N ALA A 269 -3.29 -0.82 8.75
CA ALA A 269 -3.84 -1.61 7.66
C ALA A 269 -5.25 -2.17 7.97
N ALA A 270 -5.47 -2.64 9.18
CA ALA A 270 -6.78 -3.14 9.61
C ALA A 270 -7.83 -2.01 9.66
N ARG A 271 -7.46 -0.83 10.20
CA ARG A 271 -8.32 0.36 10.25
C ARG A 271 -8.67 0.86 8.86
N ALA A 272 -7.66 1.02 7.99
CA ALA A 272 -7.88 1.41 6.59
C ALA A 272 -8.79 0.41 5.87
N SER A 273 -8.54 -0.90 6.01
CA SER A 273 -9.36 -1.95 5.38
C SER A 273 -10.83 -1.88 5.81
N ALA A 274 -11.10 -1.64 7.09
CA ALA A 274 -12.47 -1.50 7.60
C ALA A 274 -13.17 -0.26 7.01
N LEU A 275 -12.47 0.88 6.95
CA LEU A 275 -12.99 2.12 6.36
C LEU A 275 -13.31 1.94 4.87
N ILE A 276 -12.43 1.29 4.12
CA ILE A 276 -12.61 1.04 2.68
C ILE A 276 -13.81 0.12 2.44
N LYS A 277 -13.92 -1.01 3.16
CA LYS A 277 -15.07 -1.91 3.03
C LYS A 277 -16.40 -1.21 3.29
N LYS A 278 -16.44 -0.36 4.34
CA LYS A 278 -17.63 0.44 4.64
C LYS A 278 -17.95 1.39 3.48
N ARG A 279 -16.94 2.13 3.01
CA ARG A 279 -17.12 3.15 1.96
C ARG A 279 -17.52 2.56 0.62
N GLU A 280 -16.97 1.42 0.22
CA GLU A 280 -17.38 0.72 -1.01
C GLU A 280 -18.88 0.39 -1.03
N GLY A 281 -19.44 -0.01 0.11
CA GLY A 281 -20.87 -0.31 0.24
C GLY A 281 -21.77 0.91 0.02
N GLU A 282 -21.27 2.11 0.30
CA GLU A 282 -22.02 3.36 0.20
C GLU A 282 -21.92 4.01 -1.20
N LEU A 283 -20.75 3.87 -1.85
CA LEU A 283 -20.39 4.62 -3.04
C LEU A 283 -21.21 4.30 -4.29
N VAL A 284 -21.70 3.08 -4.45
CA VAL A 284 -22.53 2.70 -5.61
C VAL A 284 -23.78 3.59 -5.69
N ASP A 285 -24.47 3.78 -4.55
CA ASP A 285 -25.69 4.60 -4.53
C ASP A 285 -25.37 6.11 -4.59
N GLU A 286 -24.24 6.52 -4.03
CA GLU A 286 -23.80 7.92 -4.15
C GLU A 286 -23.45 8.29 -5.59
N PHE A 287 -22.75 7.43 -6.33
CA PHE A 287 -22.46 7.67 -7.75
C PHE A 287 -23.73 7.73 -8.59
N LYS A 288 -24.72 6.87 -8.32
CA LYS A 288 -26.05 6.98 -8.97
C LYS A 288 -26.72 8.33 -8.69
N LYS A 289 -26.68 8.81 -7.44
CA LYS A 289 -27.22 10.13 -7.07
C LYS A 289 -26.48 11.29 -7.77
N LYS A 290 -25.20 11.11 -8.09
CA LYS A 290 -24.41 12.06 -8.89
C LYS A 290 -24.65 11.95 -10.40
N GLY A 291 -25.54 11.08 -10.85
CA GLY A 291 -25.88 10.89 -12.26
C GLY A 291 -24.91 9.98 -13.02
N VAL A 292 -24.01 9.28 -12.33
CA VAL A 292 -23.11 8.30 -12.95
C VAL A 292 -23.88 7.01 -13.24
N GLN A 293 -23.77 6.51 -14.46
CA GLN A 293 -24.37 5.22 -14.83
C GLN A 293 -23.61 4.06 -14.17
N ILE A 294 -24.26 3.31 -13.28
CA ILE A 294 -23.71 2.10 -12.68
C ILE A 294 -24.21 0.88 -13.47
N VAL A 295 -23.27 0.06 -13.95
CA VAL A 295 -23.56 -1.08 -14.82
C VAL A 295 -23.16 -2.39 -14.13
N THR A 296 -24.11 -3.30 -13.95
CA THR A 296 -23.84 -4.68 -13.54
C THR A 296 -23.26 -5.45 -14.71
N MET A 297 -22.23 -6.24 -14.45
CA MET A 297 -21.43 -6.91 -15.47
C MET A 297 -21.71 -8.40 -15.57
N ASP A 298 -21.66 -8.93 -16.79
CA ASP A 298 -21.44 -10.37 -17.01
C ASP A 298 -19.97 -10.72 -16.68
N ARG A 299 -19.68 -10.90 -15.39
CA ARG A 299 -18.33 -11.21 -14.88
C ARG A 299 -17.79 -12.53 -15.45
N LYS A 300 -18.70 -13.48 -15.77
CA LYS A 300 -18.29 -14.76 -16.34
C LYS A 300 -17.62 -14.60 -17.70
N SER A 301 -18.10 -13.71 -18.56
CA SER A 301 -17.48 -13.43 -19.86
C SER A 301 -16.02 -12.97 -19.72
N PHE A 302 -15.69 -12.18 -18.68
CA PHE A 302 -14.34 -11.75 -18.39
C PHE A 302 -13.47 -12.89 -17.86
N GLN A 303 -14.01 -13.69 -16.92
CA GLN A 303 -13.29 -14.86 -16.40
C GLN A 303 -12.94 -15.84 -17.50
N ASP A 304 -13.90 -16.19 -18.36
CA ASP A 304 -13.69 -17.11 -19.47
C ASP A 304 -12.63 -16.57 -20.47
N ALA A 305 -12.68 -15.28 -20.77
CA ALA A 305 -11.70 -14.63 -21.63
C ALA A 305 -10.28 -14.65 -21.03
N VAL A 306 -10.16 -14.35 -19.72
CA VAL A 306 -8.87 -14.40 -19.01
C VAL A 306 -8.32 -15.83 -18.99
N LEU A 307 -9.13 -16.81 -18.60
CA LEU A 307 -8.71 -18.21 -18.55
C LEU A 307 -8.24 -18.71 -19.93
N LYS A 308 -8.90 -18.29 -20.99
CA LYS A 308 -8.56 -18.67 -22.37
C LYS A 308 -7.31 -17.98 -22.90
N ASN A 309 -7.22 -16.64 -22.71
CA ASN A 309 -6.25 -15.80 -23.40
C ASN A 309 -5.03 -15.43 -22.53
N LYS A 310 -5.17 -15.54 -21.22
CA LYS A 310 -4.14 -15.21 -20.20
C LYS A 310 -4.12 -16.26 -19.09
N PRO A 311 -3.90 -17.55 -19.41
CA PRO A 311 -3.85 -18.59 -18.38
C PRO A 311 -2.75 -18.29 -17.36
N LEU A 312 -2.93 -18.77 -16.15
CA LEU A 312 -2.08 -18.50 -14.97
C LEU A 312 -0.58 -18.66 -15.27
N GLU A 313 -0.24 -19.77 -15.92
CA GLU A 313 1.14 -20.14 -16.25
C GLU A 313 1.76 -19.20 -17.28
N SER A 314 0.96 -18.62 -18.19
CA SER A 314 1.44 -17.64 -19.17
C SER A 314 1.89 -16.33 -18.54
N LEU A 315 1.41 -16.04 -17.33
CA LEU A 315 1.83 -14.89 -16.51
C LEU A 315 2.97 -15.25 -15.54
N GLY A 316 3.47 -16.51 -15.59
CA GLY A 316 4.59 -16.99 -14.79
C GLY A 316 4.22 -17.36 -13.34
N PHE A 317 2.95 -17.70 -13.09
CA PHE A 317 2.48 -18.17 -11.78
C PHE A 317 2.22 -19.67 -11.79
N THR A 318 2.16 -20.29 -10.60
CA THR A 318 1.98 -21.74 -10.47
C THR A 318 0.57 -22.11 -10.03
N ARG A 319 0.08 -23.24 -10.53
CA ARG A 319 -1.20 -23.79 -10.08
C ARG A 319 -1.18 -24.13 -8.58
N ALA A 320 -0.05 -24.59 -8.06
CA ALA A 320 0.08 -24.91 -6.64
C ALA A 320 -0.15 -23.70 -5.73
N ASP A 321 0.39 -22.52 -6.09
CA ASP A 321 0.15 -21.30 -5.33
C ASP A 321 -1.30 -20.81 -5.49
N TYR A 322 -1.86 -20.91 -6.70
CA TYR A 322 -3.26 -20.60 -6.95
C TYR A 322 -4.20 -21.44 -6.06
N ASP A 323 -4.00 -22.76 -6.02
CA ASP A 323 -4.85 -23.66 -5.24
C ASP A 323 -4.73 -23.38 -3.73
N LYS A 324 -3.54 -23.07 -3.22
CA LYS A 324 -3.34 -22.61 -1.84
C LYS A 324 -4.08 -21.31 -1.54
N ILE A 325 -4.10 -20.35 -2.48
CA ILE A 325 -4.87 -19.11 -2.33
C ILE A 325 -6.36 -19.43 -2.28
N GLN A 326 -6.86 -20.28 -3.21
CA GLN A 326 -8.28 -20.65 -3.24
C GLN A 326 -8.75 -21.34 -1.96
N ALA A 327 -7.86 -22.04 -1.27
CA ALA A 327 -8.15 -22.72 0.00
C ALA A 327 -8.13 -21.80 1.23
N ALA A 328 -7.68 -20.55 1.12
CA ALA A 328 -7.66 -19.59 2.22
C ALA A 328 -9.10 -19.23 2.67
N LYS A 329 -9.33 -19.22 4.00
CA LYS A 329 -10.65 -19.02 4.63
C LYS A 329 -10.60 -17.87 5.63
#